data_e585ec316101a1c995ea04393305b3d9
#
_entry.id   e585ec316101a1c995ea04393305b3d9
#
_cell.length_a   1.000
_cell.length_b   1.000
_cell.length_c   1.000
_cell.angle_alpha   90.00
_cell.angle_beta   90.00
_cell.angle_gamma   90.00
#
_symmetry.space_group_name_H-M   'P 1'
#
loop_
_entity.id
_entity.type
_entity.pdbx_description
1 polymer ?
#
loop_
_entity_poly.entity_id
_entity_poly.type
_entity_poly.pdbx_seq_one_letter_code
_entity_poly.pdbx_strand_id
1 'polypeptide(L)'
;MKQRNLILLFCAVLLVAGCTEKKQNHMKSPDFEVSQVLKDSMPEPVKLDNGLLSDAGTVVPYFPGGLKAMRAFIAKHVRYPEAARTLKKEGRVIISAQVDTKGNLSQYKVMMSDDPLFDKEALRVVKLMPRFVPEGKGKVVAGTVKVPVMFRLK
;
A
#
# COMPACT_ATOMS: atom_id res chain seq x y z
N MET A 1 -27.36 19.41 66.26
CA MET A 1 -27.32 20.77 66.83
C MET A 1 -26.61 21.62 65.84
N LYS A 2 -27.40 22.47 65.16
CA LYS A 2 -27.28 23.90 65.24
C LYS A 2 -25.94 24.37 64.67
N GLN A 3 -25.80 25.20 63.71
CA GLN A 3 -26.48 26.41 63.24
C GLN A 3 -26.08 26.56 61.77
N ARG A 4 -26.81 26.81 60.75
CA ARG A 4 -27.73 27.91 60.43
C ARG A 4 -27.06 29.28 60.44
N ASN A 5 -27.10 29.81 59.24
CA ASN A 5 -27.16 31.23 58.92
C ASN A 5 -25.79 31.96 59.02
N LEU A 6 -25.48 32.76 58.09
CA LEU A 6 -26.03 34.09 57.93
C LEU A 6 -25.40 34.76 56.71
N ILE A 7 -26.21 35.18 55.81
CA ILE A 7 -26.41 36.53 55.33
C ILE A 7 -25.46 36.95 54.22
N LEU A 8 -26.02 37.01 53.07
CA LEU A 8 -26.69 38.17 52.49
C LEU A 8 -25.93 39.48 52.63
N LEU A 9 -25.80 40.08 51.48
CA LEU A 9 -25.47 41.48 51.21
C LEU A 9 -23.97 41.80 51.07
N PHE A 10 -23.50 41.83 49.86
CA PHE A 10 -23.09 43.14 49.31
C PHE A 10 -23.32 43.11 47.80
N CYS A 11 -24.43 43.69 47.46
CA CYS A 11 -24.68 44.26 46.16
C CYS A 11 -23.76 45.49 46.04
N ALA A 12 -23.04 45.60 44.99
CA ALA A 12 -22.83 46.88 44.29
C ALA A 12 -21.77 46.71 43.21
N VAL A 13 -22.22 46.67 42.00
CA VAL A 13 -21.80 47.60 40.93
C VAL A 13 -20.30 47.71 40.69
N LEU A 14 -19.88 47.04 39.64
CA LEU A 14 -19.06 47.71 38.62
C LEU A 14 -19.25 47.01 37.28
N LEU A 15 -20.07 47.63 36.49
CA LEU A 15 -20.06 47.51 35.04
C LEU A 15 -18.67 47.86 34.53
N VAL A 16 -17.94 46.91 34.05
CA VAL A 16 -16.97 47.19 32.98
C VAL A 16 -17.06 46.03 31.99
N ALA A 17 -17.44 46.42 30.83
CA ALA A 17 -17.48 45.66 29.62
C ALA A 17 -16.18 44.88 29.38
N GLY A 18 -16.36 43.64 29.10
CA GLY A 18 -15.28 42.72 28.70
C GLY A 18 -15.91 41.45 28.21
N CYS A 19 -16.83 41.57 27.27
CA CYS A 19 -17.27 40.46 26.46
C CYS A 19 -16.08 40.01 25.59
N THR A 20 -15.23 39.16 26.15
CA THR A 20 -14.42 38.30 25.30
C THR A 20 -15.29 37.11 24.95
N GLU A 21 -16.09 37.30 23.93
CA GLU A 21 -16.61 36.23 23.13
C GLU A 21 -15.43 35.31 22.77
N LYS A 22 -15.39 34.19 23.44
CA LYS A 22 -14.60 33.06 23.01
C LYS A 22 -15.21 32.62 21.68
N LYS A 23 -14.74 33.30 20.63
CA LYS A 23 -15.01 32.94 19.26
C LYS A 23 -14.63 31.48 19.13
N GLN A 24 -15.63 30.61 19.20
CA GLN A 24 -15.49 29.30 18.65
C GLN A 24 -15.08 29.49 17.20
N ASN A 25 -13.79 29.36 16.95
CA ASN A 25 -13.32 29.10 15.63
C ASN A 25 -13.96 27.77 15.21
N HIS A 26 -15.15 27.91 14.67
CA HIS A 26 -15.65 26.97 13.69
C HIS A 26 -14.58 26.94 12.62
N MET A 27 -13.68 25.99 12.74
CA MET A 27 -12.77 25.61 11.69
C MET A 27 -13.65 25.18 10.53
N LYS A 28 -14.02 26.19 9.75
CA LYS A 28 -14.46 25.99 8.38
C LYS A 28 -13.31 25.23 7.76
N SER A 29 -13.51 23.95 7.55
CA SER A 29 -12.60 23.12 6.77
C SER A 29 -12.28 23.95 5.52
N PRO A 30 -11.02 24.25 5.24
CA PRO A 30 -10.73 24.77 3.93
C PRO A 30 -11.25 23.69 2.98
N ASP A 31 -12.16 24.09 2.11
CA ASP A 31 -12.54 23.33 0.93
C ASP A 31 -11.21 23.14 0.18
N PHE A 32 -10.50 22.12 0.59
CA PHE A 32 -9.29 21.69 -0.06
C PHE A 32 -9.77 21.11 -1.38
N GLU A 33 -9.62 21.91 -2.39
CA GLU A 33 -9.97 21.58 -3.75
C GLU A 33 -9.10 20.40 -4.20
N VAL A 34 -9.60 19.21 -3.91
CA VAL A 34 -8.95 17.89 -4.20
C VAL A 34 -8.62 17.76 -5.68
N SER A 35 -9.21 18.62 -6.51
CA SER A 35 -9.05 18.58 -7.96
C SER A 35 -7.68 19.05 -8.47
N GLN A 36 -6.95 19.88 -7.74
CA GLN A 36 -5.66 20.39 -8.21
C GLN A 36 -4.48 19.60 -7.67
N VAL A 37 -4.56 19.11 -6.42
CA VAL A 37 -3.47 18.31 -5.84
C VAL A 37 -3.35 16.93 -6.48
N LEU A 38 -4.44 16.40 -7.03
CA LEU A 38 -4.43 15.15 -7.78
C LEU A 38 -3.76 15.27 -9.16
N LYS A 39 -3.58 16.49 -9.68
CA LYS A 39 -2.88 16.69 -10.95
C LYS A 39 -1.36 16.77 -10.82
N ASP A 40 -0.87 17.27 -9.67
CA ASP A 40 0.57 17.47 -9.49
C ASP A 40 1.26 16.38 -8.65
N SER A 41 0.49 15.45 -8.07
CA SER A 41 1.03 14.35 -7.25
C SER A 41 0.68 12.96 -7.75
N MET A 42 0.06 12.84 -8.92
CA MET A 42 0.10 11.57 -9.62
C MET A 42 1.48 11.46 -10.25
N PRO A 43 2.36 10.56 -9.76
CA PRO A 43 3.45 10.16 -10.61
C PRO A 43 2.77 9.69 -11.89
N GLU A 44 3.15 10.27 -13.01
CA GLU A 44 2.84 9.79 -14.35
C GLU A 44 2.70 8.28 -14.29
N PRO A 45 1.68 7.66 -14.92
CA PRO A 45 1.59 6.22 -14.95
C PRO A 45 2.94 5.75 -15.45
N VAL A 46 3.75 5.25 -14.50
CA VAL A 46 5.03 4.66 -14.84
C VAL A 46 4.66 3.64 -15.89
N LYS A 47 4.97 3.93 -17.13
CA LYS A 47 4.90 2.96 -18.21
C LYS A 47 5.63 1.77 -17.66
N LEU A 48 4.90 0.76 -17.27
CA LEU A 48 5.42 -0.56 -16.95
C LEU A 48 5.85 -1.16 -18.29
N ASP A 49 6.80 -0.47 -18.91
CA ASP A 49 7.58 -1.02 -19.97
C ASP A 49 8.39 -2.13 -19.29
N ASN A 50 8.18 -3.31 -19.73
CA ASN A 50 8.72 -4.61 -19.39
C ASN A 50 10.22 -4.65 -19.02
N GLY A 51 10.67 -3.78 -18.20
CA GLY A 51 12.06 -3.67 -17.78
C GLY A 51 12.18 -2.46 -16.88
N LEU A 52 12.44 -2.68 -15.60
CA LEU A 52 12.89 -1.65 -14.70
C LEU A 52 14.22 -1.12 -15.28
N LEU A 53 14.13 -0.09 -16.14
CA LEU A 53 15.30 0.68 -16.54
C LEU A 53 15.79 1.42 -15.30
N SER A 54 16.67 0.79 -14.56
CA SER A 54 17.54 1.50 -13.66
C SER A 54 18.54 2.28 -14.50
N ASP A 55 18.65 3.54 -14.18
CA ASP A 55 19.51 4.57 -14.75
C ASP A 55 20.69 4.05 -15.60
N ALA A 56 20.84 4.60 -16.83
CA ALA A 56 22.02 4.45 -17.69
C ALA A 56 22.49 3.02 -18.02
N GLY A 57 21.69 2.26 -18.77
CA GLY A 57 22.20 1.07 -19.47
C GLY A 57 22.34 -0.19 -18.63
N THR A 58 21.64 -0.27 -17.49
CA THR A 58 21.56 -1.49 -16.67
C THR A 58 20.22 -2.20 -16.89
N VAL A 59 20.22 -3.53 -16.83
CA VAL A 59 19.05 -4.39 -17.04
C VAL A 59 18.87 -5.30 -15.85
N VAL A 60 17.70 -5.24 -15.21
CA VAL A 60 17.30 -6.19 -14.16
C VAL A 60 16.57 -7.35 -14.82
N PRO A 61 16.93 -8.62 -14.52
CA PRO A 61 16.21 -9.76 -15.05
C PRO A 61 14.73 -9.74 -14.70
N TYR A 62 13.87 -10.20 -15.60
CA TYR A 62 12.42 -10.25 -15.42
C TYR A 62 11.86 -11.61 -15.84
N PHE A 63 10.58 -11.84 -15.60
CA PHE A 63 9.93 -13.11 -15.91
C PHE A 63 9.97 -13.42 -17.42
N PRO A 64 10.38 -14.64 -17.84
CA PRO A 64 10.40 -15.01 -19.25
C PRO A 64 9.03 -14.81 -19.91
N GLY A 65 8.98 -14.03 -20.98
CA GLY A 65 7.74 -13.65 -21.66
C GLY A 65 6.95 -12.52 -20.98
N GLY A 66 7.58 -11.81 -20.02
CA GLY A 66 7.06 -10.57 -19.44
C GLY A 66 5.87 -10.75 -18.48
N LEU A 67 5.22 -9.65 -18.16
CA LEU A 67 4.12 -9.60 -17.18
C LEU A 67 2.92 -10.47 -17.58
N LYS A 68 2.62 -10.57 -18.87
CA LYS A 68 1.50 -11.39 -19.37
C LYS A 68 1.74 -12.86 -19.06
N ALA A 69 2.94 -13.35 -19.39
CA ALA A 69 3.34 -14.73 -19.11
C ALA A 69 3.42 -15.02 -17.61
N MET A 70 3.92 -14.06 -16.82
CA MET A 70 3.95 -14.18 -15.35
C MET A 70 2.54 -14.33 -14.76
N ARG A 71 1.60 -13.50 -15.19
CA ARG A 71 0.19 -13.61 -14.75
C ARG A 71 -0.45 -14.94 -15.13
N ALA A 72 -0.20 -15.41 -16.35
CA ALA A 72 -0.67 -16.72 -16.81
C ALA A 72 -0.05 -17.85 -15.98
N PHE A 73 1.25 -17.77 -15.68
CA PHE A 73 1.93 -18.71 -14.82
C PHE A 73 1.31 -18.77 -13.42
N ILE A 74 1.11 -17.60 -12.79
CA ILE A 74 0.48 -17.51 -11.48
C ILE A 74 -0.92 -18.12 -11.52
N ALA A 75 -1.76 -17.72 -12.48
CA ALA A 75 -3.12 -18.23 -12.61
C ALA A 75 -3.20 -19.76 -12.79
N LYS A 76 -2.19 -20.34 -13.45
CA LYS A 76 -2.08 -21.79 -13.64
C LYS A 76 -1.68 -22.55 -12.37
N HIS A 77 -0.83 -21.95 -11.53
CA HIS A 77 -0.20 -22.64 -10.40
C HIS A 77 -0.79 -22.26 -9.04
N VAL A 78 -1.57 -21.18 -8.97
CA VAL A 78 -2.21 -20.75 -7.73
C VAL A 78 -3.32 -21.73 -7.34
N ARG A 79 -3.31 -22.12 -6.07
CA ARG A 79 -4.38 -22.91 -5.44
C ARG A 79 -5.11 -22.03 -4.46
N TYR A 80 -6.42 -22.03 -4.54
CA TYR A 80 -7.23 -21.23 -3.62
C TYR A 80 -7.23 -21.87 -2.24
N PRO A 81 -6.81 -21.16 -1.17
CA PRO A 81 -6.84 -21.74 0.18
C PRO A 81 -8.27 -22.09 0.60
N GLU A 82 -8.49 -23.30 1.12
CA GLU A 82 -9.84 -23.78 1.50
C GLU A 82 -10.51 -22.85 2.55
N ALA A 83 -9.75 -22.39 3.53
CA ALA A 83 -10.25 -21.45 4.53
C ALA A 83 -10.76 -20.13 3.89
N ALA A 84 -10.04 -19.61 2.92
CA ALA A 84 -10.46 -18.40 2.22
C ALA A 84 -11.66 -18.66 1.30
N ARG A 85 -11.75 -19.84 0.71
CA ARG A 85 -12.90 -20.27 -0.11
C ARG A 85 -14.17 -20.36 0.72
N THR A 86 -14.11 -21.01 1.87
CA THR A 86 -15.24 -21.14 2.80
C THR A 86 -15.75 -19.80 3.26
N LEU A 87 -14.85 -18.87 3.53
CA LEU A 87 -15.17 -17.50 3.96
C LEU A 87 -15.50 -16.56 2.79
N LYS A 88 -15.48 -17.04 1.55
CA LYS A 88 -15.71 -16.26 0.32
C LYS A 88 -14.81 -15.01 0.25
N LYS A 89 -13.60 -15.09 0.77
CA LYS A 89 -12.65 -13.99 0.79
C LYS A 89 -11.89 -13.92 -0.53
N GLU A 90 -11.76 -12.74 -1.07
CA GLU A 90 -10.88 -12.44 -2.20
C GLU A 90 -9.80 -11.46 -1.76
N GLY A 91 -8.71 -11.38 -2.51
CA GLY A 91 -7.64 -10.45 -2.14
C GLY A 91 -6.42 -10.55 -3.04
N ARG A 92 -5.45 -9.73 -2.68
CA ARG A 92 -4.18 -9.61 -3.37
C ARG A 92 -3.02 -9.70 -2.38
N VAL A 93 -1.96 -10.38 -2.79
CA VAL A 93 -0.68 -10.41 -2.06
C VAL A 93 0.41 -9.91 -2.99
N ILE A 94 1.23 -8.97 -2.53
CA ILE A 94 2.41 -8.50 -3.25
C ILE A 94 3.64 -9.05 -2.56
N ILE A 95 4.40 -9.86 -3.29
CA ILE A 95 5.65 -10.44 -2.80
C ILE A 95 6.82 -9.71 -3.44
N SER A 96 7.76 -9.29 -2.62
CA SER A 96 9.06 -8.83 -3.04
C SER A 96 10.03 -10.01 -3.05
N ALA A 97 10.83 -10.12 -4.09
CA ALA A 97 11.94 -11.07 -4.17
C ALA A 97 13.17 -10.38 -4.75
N GLN A 98 14.34 -10.78 -4.32
CA GLN A 98 15.58 -10.35 -4.96
C GLN A 98 15.91 -11.28 -6.11
N VAL A 99 16.29 -10.69 -7.24
CA VAL A 99 16.79 -11.40 -8.41
C VAL A 99 18.27 -11.12 -8.58
N ASP A 100 19.07 -12.17 -8.75
CA ASP A 100 20.48 -12.05 -9.03
C ASP A 100 20.75 -11.82 -10.54
N THR A 101 21.98 -11.55 -10.90
CA THR A 101 22.40 -11.36 -12.30
C THR A 101 22.22 -12.60 -13.17
N LYS A 102 22.05 -13.77 -12.53
CA LYS A 102 21.78 -15.04 -13.20
C LYS A 102 20.27 -15.31 -13.33
N GLY A 103 19.41 -14.43 -12.79
CA GLY A 103 17.98 -14.54 -12.82
C GLY A 103 17.38 -15.45 -11.72
N ASN A 104 18.16 -15.88 -10.72
CA ASN A 104 17.61 -16.66 -9.62
C ASN A 104 16.92 -15.73 -8.62
N LEU A 105 15.76 -16.16 -8.12
CA LEU A 105 15.01 -15.45 -7.10
C LEU A 105 15.42 -15.91 -5.70
N SER A 106 15.53 -14.96 -4.79
CA SER A 106 15.87 -15.17 -3.38
C SER A 106 15.20 -14.15 -2.49
N GLN A 107 15.37 -14.24 -1.16
CA GLN A 107 14.90 -13.26 -0.17
C GLN A 107 13.43 -12.85 -0.34
N TYR A 108 12.56 -13.83 -0.42
CA TYR A 108 11.11 -13.60 -0.58
C TYR A 108 10.52 -12.94 0.66
N LYS A 109 9.80 -11.83 0.47
CA LYS A 109 9.13 -11.09 1.53
C LYS A 109 7.73 -10.69 1.09
N VAL A 110 6.73 -10.89 1.94
CA VAL A 110 5.39 -10.33 1.75
C VAL A 110 5.48 -8.83 2.03
N MET A 111 5.20 -8.02 1.01
CA MET A 111 5.19 -6.55 1.12
C MET A 111 3.81 -6.05 1.52
N MET A 112 2.78 -6.65 0.94
CA MET A 112 1.38 -6.30 1.16
C MET A 112 0.54 -7.56 1.05
N SER A 113 -0.42 -7.72 1.94
CA SER A 113 -1.41 -8.78 1.90
C SER A 113 -2.75 -8.25 2.35
N ASP A 114 -3.80 -8.54 1.59
CA ASP A 114 -5.17 -8.19 1.97
C ASP A 114 -5.72 -9.15 3.04
N ASP A 115 -5.22 -10.40 3.08
CA ASP A 115 -5.57 -11.38 4.11
C ASP A 115 -4.43 -12.41 4.28
N PRO A 116 -4.00 -12.70 5.52
CA PRO A 116 -2.92 -13.67 5.80
C PRO A 116 -3.18 -15.09 5.30
N LEU A 117 -4.42 -15.47 5.05
CA LEU A 117 -4.79 -16.76 4.50
C LEU A 117 -4.16 -17.02 3.12
N PHE A 118 -3.86 -15.96 2.38
CA PHE A 118 -3.26 -16.03 1.04
C PHE A 118 -1.74 -16.08 1.03
N ASP A 119 -1.08 -15.65 2.11
CA ASP A 119 0.37 -15.41 2.13
C ASP A 119 1.18 -16.66 1.84
N LYS A 120 0.82 -17.77 2.49
CA LYS A 120 1.52 -19.05 2.34
C LYS A 120 1.45 -19.56 0.89
N GLU A 121 0.28 -19.46 0.28
CA GLU A 121 0.09 -19.91 -1.10
C GLU A 121 0.77 -18.98 -2.09
N ALA A 122 0.67 -17.67 -1.89
CA ALA A 122 1.35 -16.68 -2.72
C ALA A 122 2.87 -16.89 -2.70
N LEU A 123 3.47 -17.09 -1.52
CA LEU A 123 4.89 -17.42 -1.39
C LEU A 123 5.26 -18.72 -2.10
N ARG A 124 4.41 -19.75 -1.98
CA ARG A 124 4.63 -21.04 -2.67
C ARG A 124 4.68 -20.85 -4.18
N VAL A 125 3.74 -20.11 -4.76
CA VAL A 125 3.67 -19.89 -6.20
C VAL A 125 4.86 -19.09 -6.71
N VAL A 126 5.26 -18.05 -6.00
CA VAL A 126 6.41 -17.22 -6.40
C VAL A 126 7.71 -18.03 -6.35
N LYS A 127 7.87 -18.94 -5.38
CA LYS A 127 9.03 -19.84 -5.31
C LYS A 127 9.07 -20.88 -6.43
N LEU A 128 7.94 -21.17 -7.08
CA LEU A 128 7.87 -22.08 -8.24
C LEU A 128 8.20 -21.38 -9.57
N MET A 129 8.38 -20.06 -9.55
CA MET A 129 8.68 -19.32 -10.78
C MET A 129 9.99 -19.77 -11.41
N PRO A 130 10.04 -19.83 -12.75
CA PRO A 130 11.27 -20.12 -13.46
C PRO A 130 12.29 -19.02 -13.25
N ARG A 131 13.54 -19.32 -13.62
CA ARG A 131 14.62 -18.33 -13.64
C ARG A 131 14.22 -17.14 -14.51
N PHE A 132 14.46 -15.95 -14.00
CA PHE A 132 14.25 -14.70 -14.72
C PHE A 132 15.34 -14.49 -15.76
N VAL A 133 15.03 -13.81 -16.83
CA VAL A 133 15.96 -13.57 -17.95
C VAL A 133 16.19 -12.08 -18.13
N PRO A 134 17.43 -11.66 -18.44
CA PRO A 134 17.67 -10.29 -18.82
C PRO A 134 17.14 -10.07 -20.25
N GLU A 135 16.45 -8.97 -20.48
CA GLU A 135 16.06 -8.53 -21.82
C GLU A 135 16.61 -7.13 -22.07
N GLY A 136 17.26 -6.98 -23.20
CA GLY A 136 17.86 -5.72 -23.60
C GLY A 136 19.38 -5.76 -23.70
N LYS A 137 19.93 -4.70 -24.30
CA LYS A 137 21.36 -4.49 -24.46
C LYS A 137 21.87 -3.65 -23.28
N GLY A 138 22.30 -4.29 -22.21
CA GLY A 138 22.81 -3.57 -21.06
C GLY A 138 23.53 -4.47 -20.08
N LYS A 139 24.21 -3.89 -19.09
CA LYS A 139 24.84 -4.64 -18.01
C LYS A 139 23.77 -5.23 -17.11
N VAL A 140 23.73 -6.54 -16.98
CA VAL A 140 22.80 -7.22 -16.08
C VAL A 140 23.18 -6.93 -14.64
N VAL A 141 22.22 -6.46 -13.83
CA VAL A 141 22.40 -6.16 -12.42
C VAL A 141 21.37 -6.91 -11.59
N ALA A 142 21.74 -7.23 -10.36
CA ALA A 142 20.80 -7.73 -9.39
C ALA A 142 19.78 -6.63 -9.03
N GLY A 143 18.56 -7.02 -8.71
CA GLY A 143 17.51 -6.08 -8.37
C GLY A 143 16.42 -6.69 -7.51
N THR A 144 15.40 -5.90 -7.23
CA THR A 144 14.21 -6.34 -6.50
C THR A 144 13.02 -6.36 -7.43
N VAL A 145 12.33 -7.49 -7.48
CA VAL A 145 11.09 -7.65 -8.25
C VAL A 145 9.89 -7.73 -7.34
N LYS A 146 8.77 -7.16 -7.77
CA LYS A 146 7.49 -7.22 -7.06
C LYS A 146 6.52 -8.07 -7.86
N VAL A 147 6.00 -9.12 -7.24
CA VAL A 147 5.10 -10.07 -7.87
C VAL A 147 3.72 -9.97 -7.24
N PRO A 148 2.72 -9.44 -7.96
CA PRO A 148 1.34 -9.42 -7.48
C PRO A 148 0.66 -10.76 -7.75
N VAL A 149 0.14 -11.38 -6.70
CA VAL A 149 -0.67 -12.61 -6.76
C VAL A 149 -2.11 -12.25 -6.41
N MET A 150 -3.04 -12.51 -7.29
CA MET A 150 -4.45 -12.18 -7.10
C MET A 150 -5.27 -13.44 -6.87
N PHE A 151 -6.10 -13.42 -5.84
CA PHE A 151 -7.03 -14.49 -5.49
C PHE A 151 -8.46 -14.00 -5.75
N ARG A 152 -9.12 -14.61 -6.73
CA ARG A 152 -10.52 -14.33 -7.09
C ARG A 152 -11.31 -15.62 -7.15
N LEU A 153 -12.54 -15.59 -6.65
CA LEU A 153 -13.49 -16.67 -6.81
C LEU A 153 -14.08 -16.61 -8.23
N LYS A 154 -14.26 -17.76 -8.81
CA LYS A 154 -14.94 -17.91 -10.11
C LYS A 154 -16.40 -18.24 -9.87
#